data_c9286b4a96563b96ff03c2e83f8d2010
#
_entry.id   c9286b4a96563b96ff03c2e83f8d2010
#
_cell.length_a   1.000
_cell.length_b   1.000
_cell.length_c   1.000
_cell.angle_alpha   90.00
_cell.angle_beta   90.00
_cell.angle_gamma   90.00
#
_symmetry.space_group_name_H-M   'P 1'
#
loop_
_entity.id
_entity.type
_entity.pdbx_description
1 polymer ?
#
loop_
_entity_poly.entity_id
_entity_poly.type
_entity_poly.pdbx_seq_one_letter_code
_entity_poly.pdbx_strand_id
1 'polypeptide(L)'
;MSETKITPRFKTKYAEVVVPALQEEFKYQNVMQTPKFVKVVVNMGVGEAARDAKLMDGAIRDLTAITGQKPVVTRAKKSIAQFKLREGMPIGAHVTLRGDRMWEFLDRLVTLALPRIRDFRGLSDRQFDGNGNYTFGLTEQSMFHESDQDSIDRVRGMDITVVTSAKTDDEGRAMLKALGFPFKTN
;
A
#
# COMPACT_ATOMS: atom_id res chain seq x y z
N MET A 1 -25.79 -7.43 -21.69
CA MET A 1 -25.18 -6.09 -21.61
C MET A 1 -23.70 -6.29 -21.31
N SER A 2 -22.82 -5.95 -22.26
CA SER A 2 -21.37 -6.02 -22.03
C SER A 2 -21.00 -4.90 -21.05
N GLU A 3 -20.63 -5.26 -19.82
CA GLU A 3 -20.03 -4.31 -18.88
C GLU A 3 -18.81 -3.71 -19.56
N THR A 4 -18.87 -2.43 -19.85
CA THR A 4 -17.71 -1.65 -20.31
C THR A 4 -16.68 -1.68 -19.18
N LYS A 5 -15.68 -2.53 -19.30
CA LYS A 5 -14.60 -2.65 -18.32
C LYS A 5 -13.81 -1.34 -18.32
N ILE A 6 -14.06 -0.51 -17.31
CA ILE A 6 -13.38 0.77 -17.14
C ILE A 6 -11.91 0.47 -16.78
N THR A 7 -10.98 0.93 -17.60
CA THR A 7 -9.54 0.79 -17.31
C THR A 7 -9.14 1.80 -16.24
N PRO A 8 -8.48 1.39 -15.15
CA PRO A 8 -8.02 2.30 -14.11
C PRO A 8 -7.08 3.38 -14.67
N ARG A 9 -7.30 4.64 -14.24
CA ARG A 9 -6.54 5.80 -14.72
C ARG A 9 -5.03 5.65 -14.55
N PHE A 10 -4.57 5.13 -13.41
CA PHE A 10 -3.13 4.92 -13.15
C PHE A 10 -2.53 3.82 -14.02
N LYS A 11 -3.30 2.83 -14.45
CA LYS A 11 -2.84 1.82 -15.40
C LYS A 11 -2.56 2.44 -16.77
N THR A 12 -3.45 3.33 -17.24
CA THR A 12 -3.25 4.09 -18.49
C THR A 12 -2.05 5.02 -18.36
N LYS A 13 -1.96 5.79 -17.26
CA LYS A 13 -0.82 6.67 -16.99
C LYS A 13 0.52 5.91 -16.94
N TYR A 14 0.52 4.72 -16.37
CA TYR A 14 1.72 3.87 -16.36
C TYR A 14 2.16 3.53 -17.79
N ALA A 15 1.25 3.10 -18.65
CA ALA A 15 1.58 2.71 -20.02
C ALA A 15 2.01 3.89 -20.89
N GLU A 16 1.36 5.05 -20.76
CA GLU A 16 1.56 6.22 -21.64
C GLU A 16 2.67 7.15 -21.18
N VAL A 17 2.92 7.24 -19.87
CA VAL A 17 3.86 8.21 -19.29
C VAL A 17 5.05 7.52 -18.63
N VAL A 18 4.81 6.53 -17.76
CA VAL A 18 5.88 5.94 -16.93
C VAL A 18 6.81 5.07 -17.77
N VAL A 19 6.26 4.21 -18.64
CA VAL A 19 7.06 3.31 -19.48
C VAL A 19 7.99 4.07 -20.42
N PRO A 20 7.53 5.07 -21.20
CA PRO A 20 8.43 5.86 -22.05
C PRO A 20 9.50 6.61 -21.24
N ALA A 21 9.15 7.24 -20.12
CA ALA A 21 10.09 7.96 -19.28
C ALA A 21 11.22 7.05 -18.75
N LEU A 22 10.88 5.84 -18.28
CA LEU A 22 11.86 4.88 -17.82
C LEU A 22 12.77 4.36 -18.95
N GLN A 23 12.22 4.19 -20.15
CA GLN A 23 13.01 3.79 -21.32
C GLN A 23 14.03 4.86 -21.72
N GLU A 24 13.66 6.14 -21.66
CA GLU A 24 14.54 7.25 -21.95
C GLU A 24 15.65 7.38 -20.89
N GLU A 25 15.30 7.24 -19.59
CA GLU A 25 16.24 7.40 -18.46
C GLU A 25 17.24 6.26 -18.37
N PHE A 26 16.75 4.99 -18.42
CA PHE A 26 17.58 3.79 -18.21
C PHE A 26 18.03 3.11 -19.49
N LYS A 27 17.56 3.54 -20.66
CA LYS A 27 17.94 3.03 -22.00
C LYS A 27 17.89 1.52 -22.12
N TYR A 28 16.79 0.90 -21.67
CA TYR A 28 16.60 -0.54 -21.74
C TYR A 28 16.70 -1.05 -23.19
N GLN A 29 17.38 -2.18 -23.38
CA GLN A 29 17.50 -2.84 -24.69
C GLN A 29 16.18 -3.42 -25.18
N ASN A 30 15.29 -3.78 -24.26
CA ASN A 30 13.99 -4.36 -24.56
C ASN A 30 12.91 -3.74 -23.65
N VAL A 31 11.77 -3.42 -24.23
CA VAL A 31 10.59 -2.90 -23.51
C VAL A 31 10.15 -3.81 -22.35
N MET A 32 10.37 -5.13 -22.48
CA MET A 32 10.01 -6.09 -21.45
C MET A 32 10.90 -6.02 -20.19
N GLN A 33 12.02 -5.31 -20.24
CA GLN A 33 12.89 -5.06 -19.08
C GLN A 33 12.36 -3.94 -18.19
N THR A 34 11.45 -3.12 -18.70
CA THR A 34 10.86 -2.01 -17.94
C THR A 34 10.19 -2.52 -16.67
N PRO A 35 10.52 -1.96 -15.49
CA PRO A 35 9.93 -2.37 -14.21
C PRO A 35 8.42 -2.25 -14.20
N LYS A 36 7.74 -3.21 -13.58
CA LYS A 36 6.27 -3.28 -13.47
C LYS A 36 5.84 -3.29 -12.01
N PHE A 37 4.65 -2.77 -11.74
CA PHE A 37 3.98 -2.98 -10.46
C PHE A 37 3.46 -4.41 -10.38
N VAL A 38 3.89 -5.15 -9.36
CA VAL A 38 3.55 -6.57 -9.17
C VAL A 38 2.36 -6.72 -8.23
N LYS A 39 2.42 -6.06 -7.09
CA LYS A 39 1.38 -6.08 -6.05
C LYS A 39 1.56 -4.89 -5.10
N VAL A 40 0.48 -4.57 -4.39
CA VAL A 40 0.53 -3.71 -3.20
C VAL A 40 0.06 -4.52 -2.01
N VAL A 41 0.81 -4.47 -0.92
CA VAL A 41 0.44 -5.09 0.35
C VAL A 41 0.12 -3.99 1.34
N VAL A 42 -1.07 -4.04 1.91
CA VAL A 42 -1.50 -3.15 3.00
C VAL A 42 -1.57 -3.99 4.26
N ASN A 43 -0.77 -3.66 5.26
CA ASN A 43 -0.70 -4.35 6.54
C ASN A 43 -1.14 -3.44 7.67
N MET A 44 -1.92 -3.97 8.59
CA MET A 44 -2.32 -3.30 9.81
C MET A 44 -1.95 -4.16 11.02
N GLY A 45 -1.02 -3.65 11.84
CA GLY A 45 -0.63 -4.30 13.09
C GLY A 45 -1.64 -4.00 14.19
N VAL A 46 -2.25 -5.02 14.77
CA VAL A 46 -3.24 -4.90 15.85
C VAL A 46 -2.80 -5.76 17.02
N GLY A 47 -1.65 -5.43 17.63
CA GLY A 47 -1.08 -6.20 18.74
C GLY A 47 -2.00 -6.29 19.96
N GLU A 48 -2.85 -5.29 20.17
CA GLU A 48 -3.85 -5.25 21.25
C GLU A 48 -4.99 -6.25 21.06
N ALA A 49 -5.22 -6.73 19.84
CA ALA A 49 -6.21 -7.75 19.54
C ALA A 49 -5.93 -9.09 20.26
N ALA A 50 -4.71 -9.31 20.72
CA ALA A 50 -4.36 -10.43 21.60
C ALA A 50 -5.11 -10.36 22.95
N ARG A 51 -5.49 -9.15 23.41
CA ARG A 51 -6.24 -8.94 24.64
C ARG A 51 -7.75 -8.75 24.40
N ASP A 52 -8.11 -8.11 23.29
CA ASP A 52 -9.49 -7.85 22.91
C ASP A 52 -9.71 -8.18 21.42
N ALA A 53 -10.38 -9.30 21.17
CA ALA A 53 -10.65 -9.76 19.81
C ALA A 53 -11.54 -8.81 19.00
N LYS A 54 -12.36 -7.97 19.64
CA LYS A 54 -13.22 -6.98 18.97
C LYS A 54 -12.41 -5.94 18.19
N LEU A 55 -11.20 -5.62 18.66
CA LEU A 55 -10.30 -4.69 17.96
C LEU A 55 -9.86 -5.25 16.59
N MET A 56 -9.78 -6.57 16.45
CA MET A 56 -9.49 -7.19 15.17
C MET A 56 -10.64 -7.05 14.18
N ASP A 57 -11.89 -7.17 14.64
CA ASP A 57 -13.07 -7.01 13.79
C ASP A 57 -13.15 -5.57 13.22
N GLY A 58 -12.82 -4.56 14.04
CA GLY A 58 -12.67 -3.18 13.58
C GLY A 58 -11.62 -3.03 12.49
N ALA A 59 -10.42 -3.57 12.70
CA ALA A 59 -9.34 -3.53 11.69
C ALA A 59 -9.72 -4.26 10.38
N ILE A 60 -10.42 -5.39 10.46
CA ILE A 60 -10.92 -6.11 9.28
C ILE A 60 -11.93 -5.26 8.51
N ARG A 61 -12.83 -4.59 9.21
CA ARG A 61 -13.84 -3.72 8.62
C ARG A 61 -13.18 -2.54 7.90
N ASP A 62 -12.26 -1.84 8.59
CA ASP A 62 -11.55 -0.68 8.05
C ASP A 62 -10.73 -1.06 6.79
N LEU A 63 -9.93 -2.14 6.87
CA LEU A 63 -9.16 -2.62 5.71
C LEU A 63 -10.07 -3.06 4.55
N THR A 64 -11.21 -3.67 4.84
CA THR A 64 -12.17 -4.08 3.80
C THR A 64 -12.77 -2.87 3.10
N ALA A 65 -13.13 -1.82 3.85
CA ALA A 65 -13.65 -0.58 3.28
C ALA A 65 -12.59 0.11 2.40
N ILE A 66 -11.36 0.26 2.89
CA ILE A 66 -10.27 0.94 2.19
C ILE A 66 -9.83 0.20 0.94
N THR A 67 -9.70 -1.13 1.00
CA THR A 67 -9.10 -1.92 -0.09
C THR A 67 -10.13 -2.57 -1.02
N GLY A 68 -11.39 -2.64 -0.62
CA GLY A 68 -12.45 -3.37 -1.33
C GLY A 68 -12.25 -4.89 -1.34
N GLN A 69 -11.37 -5.42 -0.48
CA GLN A 69 -11.05 -6.85 -0.38
C GLN A 69 -10.96 -7.28 1.07
N LYS A 70 -11.54 -8.45 1.39
CA LYS A 70 -11.46 -9.01 2.75
C LYS A 70 -10.00 -9.32 3.13
N PRO A 71 -9.49 -8.79 4.26
CA PRO A 71 -8.13 -9.03 4.71
C PRO A 71 -7.94 -10.45 5.25
N VAL A 72 -6.69 -10.90 5.23
CA VAL A 72 -6.24 -12.12 5.89
C VAL A 72 -5.76 -11.78 7.28
N VAL A 73 -6.30 -12.44 8.30
CA VAL A 73 -5.86 -12.27 9.69
C VAL A 73 -4.56 -13.01 9.92
N THR A 74 -3.54 -12.30 10.42
CA THR A 74 -2.26 -12.88 10.82
C THR A 74 -2.29 -13.30 12.28
N ARG A 75 -1.76 -14.49 12.53
CA ARG A 75 -1.74 -15.09 13.86
C ARG A 75 -0.31 -15.25 14.37
N ALA A 76 -0.14 -15.16 15.68
CA ALA A 76 1.14 -15.36 16.33
C ALA A 76 1.66 -16.78 16.09
N LYS A 77 2.93 -16.88 15.68
CA LYS A 77 3.63 -18.16 15.44
C LYS A 77 4.29 -18.72 16.69
N LYS A 78 4.51 -17.89 17.72
CA LYS A 78 5.17 -18.27 18.99
C LYS A 78 4.47 -17.60 20.15
N SER A 79 4.51 -18.25 21.31
CA SER A 79 4.05 -17.68 22.57
C SER A 79 5.16 -16.84 23.19
N ILE A 80 4.85 -15.60 23.61
CA ILE A 80 5.78 -14.67 24.25
C ILE A 80 5.12 -14.11 25.51
N ALA A 81 5.56 -14.56 26.68
CA ALA A 81 4.96 -14.21 27.97
C ALA A 81 5.00 -12.70 28.26
N GLN A 82 6.09 -12.03 27.90
CA GLN A 82 6.27 -10.59 28.10
C GLN A 82 5.19 -9.76 27.42
N PHE A 83 4.72 -10.17 26.24
CA PHE A 83 3.65 -9.51 25.51
C PHE A 83 2.26 -10.10 25.78
N LYS A 84 2.16 -11.05 26.71
CA LYS A 84 0.92 -11.81 27.02
C LYS A 84 0.33 -12.47 25.76
N LEU A 85 1.19 -12.92 24.86
CA LEU A 85 0.86 -13.48 23.56
C LEU A 85 0.98 -15.01 23.61
N ARG A 86 -0.03 -15.69 23.09
CA ARG A 86 -0.02 -17.14 22.87
C ARG A 86 -0.04 -17.46 21.37
N GLU A 87 0.54 -18.58 21.01
CA GLU A 87 0.46 -19.10 19.65
C GLU A 87 -1.00 -19.19 19.17
N GLY A 88 -1.24 -18.81 17.91
CA GLY A 88 -2.57 -18.79 17.31
C GLY A 88 -3.41 -17.53 17.57
N MET A 89 -3.02 -16.65 18.51
CA MET A 89 -3.74 -15.39 18.74
C MET A 89 -3.66 -14.46 17.52
N PRO A 90 -4.76 -13.77 17.14
CA PRO A 90 -4.75 -12.77 16.08
C PRO A 90 -3.95 -11.54 16.52
N ILE A 91 -3.03 -11.07 15.66
CA ILE A 91 -2.13 -9.93 15.96
C ILE A 91 -2.10 -8.87 14.87
N GLY A 92 -2.72 -9.12 13.74
CA GLY A 92 -2.76 -8.17 12.63
C GLY A 92 -3.61 -8.69 11.49
N ALA A 93 -3.76 -7.85 10.48
CA ALA A 93 -4.45 -8.20 9.24
C ALA A 93 -3.72 -7.57 8.05
N HIS A 94 -3.70 -8.26 6.91
CA HIS A 94 -3.12 -7.71 5.69
C HIS A 94 -3.96 -8.03 4.47
N VAL A 95 -3.83 -7.18 3.44
CA VAL A 95 -4.43 -7.37 2.13
C VAL A 95 -3.35 -7.31 1.07
N THR A 96 -3.42 -8.22 0.09
CA THR A 96 -2.57 -8.17 -1.10
C THR A 96 -3.43 -7.81 -2.30
N LEU A 97 -3.16 -6.65 -2.89
CA LEU A 97 -3.85 -6.13 -4.05
C LEU A 97 -3.05 -6.39 -5.32
N ARG A 98 -3.74 -6.83 -6.39
CA ARG A 98 -3.15 -7.08 -7.71
C ARG A 98 -4.11 -6.61 -8.82
N GLY A 99 -3.57 -6.47 -10.04
CA GLY A 99 -4.36 -6.10 -11.22
C GLY A 99 -5.06 -4.76 -11.07
N ASP A 100 -6.30 -4.66 -11.53
CA ASP A 100 -7.03 -3.39 -11.59
C ASP A 100 -7.29 -2.80 -10.20
N ARG A 101 -7.58 -3.63 -9.18
CA ARG A 101 -7.74 -3.18 -7.78
C ARG A 101 -6.49 -2.52 -7.21
N MET A 102 -5.32 -3.02 -7.58
CA MET A 102 -4.04 -2.41 -7.19
C MET A 102 -3.91 -0.99 -7.78
N TRP A 103 -4.24 -0.82 -9.05
CA TRP A 103 -4.16 0.47 -9.73
C TRP A 103 -5.14 1.50 -9.16
N GLU A 104 -6.37 1.08 -8.87
CA GLU A 104 -7.39 1.92 -8.24
C GLU A 104 -6.97 2.33 -6.83
N PHE A 105 -6.41 1.41 -6.04
CA PHE A 105 -5.89 1.71 -4.72
C PHE A 105 -4.73 2.71 -4.77
N LEU A 106 -3.76 2.52 -5.69
CA LEU A 106 -2.63 3.45 -5.86
C LEU A 106 -3.10 4.84 -6.29
N ASP A 107 -4.12 4.93 -7.15
CA ASP A 107 -4.69 6.21 -7.56
C ASP A 107 -5.31 6.95 -6.37
N ARG A 108 -6.18 6.31 -5.60
CA ARG A 108 -6.80 6.90 -4.41
C ARG A 108 -5.77 7.27 -3.34
N LEU A 109 -4.76 6.42 -3.15
CA LEU A 109 -3.68 6.67 -2.21
C LEU A 109 -2.93 7.97 -2.54
N VAL A 110 -2.48 8.12 -3.79
CA VAL A 110 -1.64 9.26 -4.22
C VAL A 110 -2.46 10.54 -4.37
N THR A 111 -3.68 10.45 -4.92
CA THR A 111 -4.48 11.63 -5.24
C THR A 111 -5.38 12.12 -4.11
N LEU A 112 -5.82 11.24 -3.23
CA LEU A 112 -6.77 11.57 -2.15
C LEU A 112 -6.17 11.40 -0.76
N ALA A 113 -5.58 10.24 -0.44
CA ALA A 113 -5.16 9.94 0.92
C ALA A 113 -3.90 10.70 1.35
N LEU A 114 -2.82 10.68 0.55
CA LEU A 114 -1.57 11.36 0.89
C LEU A 114 -1.73 12.88 1.08
N PRO A 115 -2.46 13.63 0.23
CA PRO A 115 -2.65 15.08 0.45
C PRO A 115 -3.46 15.41 1.70
N ARG A 116 -4.24 14.48 2.24
CA ARG A 116 -5.04 14.67 3.47
C ARG A 116 -4.23 14.46 4.75
N ILE A 117 -3.00 13.96 4.64
CA ILE A 117 -2.13 13.80 5.80
C ILE A 117 -1.81 15.19 6.38
N ARG A 118 -2.04 15.33 7.69
CA ARG A 118 -1.70 16.56 8.40
C ARG A 118 -0.20 16.81 8.34
N ASP A 119 0.20 18.05 7.99
CA ASP A 119 1.62 18.45 7.86
C ASP A 119 2.44 17.59 6.91
N PHE A 120 1.82 17.10 5.83
CA PHE A 120 2.50 16.27 4.84
C PHE A 120 3.63 17.03 4.14
N ARG A 121 4.87 16.52 4.26
CA ARG A 121 6.08 17.08 3.65
C ARG A 121 6.68 16.19 2.58
N GLY A 122 5.93 15.21 2.10
CA GLY A 122 6.40 14.20 1.13
C GLY A 122 6.89 12.92 1.79
N LEU A 123 6.96 11.87 1.00
CA LEU A 123 7.44 10.56 1.38
C LEU A 123 8.97 10.52 1.38
N SER A 124 9.56 9.74 2.29
CA SER A 124 11.02 9.57 2.33
C SER A 124 11.49 8.72 1.14
N ASP A 125 12.53 9.16 0.46
CA ASP A 125 13.18 8.44 -0.65
C ASP A 125 14.11 7.29 -0.19
N ARG A 126 14.30 7.12 1.13
CA ARG A 126 15.22 6.13 1.74
C ARG A 126 14.54 4.84 2.19
N GLN A 127 13.26 4.66 1.88
CA GLN A 127 12.45 3.53 2.35
C GLN A 127 12.33 2.41 1.30
N PHE A 128 13.34 2.27 0.46
CA PHE A 128 13.50 1.15 -0.46
C PHE A 128 14.27 0.01 0.20
N ASP A 129 14.07 -1.22 -0.28
CA ASP A 129 14.62 -2.45 0.28
C ASP A 129 15.91 -2.96 -0.40
N GLY A 130 16.46 -2.22 -1.35
CA GLY A 130 17.61 -2.63 -2.18
C GLY A 130 17.23 -3.37 -3.47
N ASN A 131 15.94 -3.75 -3.62
CA ASN A 131 15.41 -4.45 -4.80
C ASN A 131 14.26 -3.67 -5.48
N GLY A 132 14.21 -2.37 -5.26
CA GLY A 132 13.21 -1.49 -5.86
C GLY A 132 11.79 -1.61 -5.30
N ASN A 133 11.59 -2.29 -4.17
CA ASN A 133 10.32 -2.29 -3.46
C ASN A 133 10.29 -1.13 -2.46
N TYR A 134 9.14 -0.50 -2.32
CA TYR A 134 8.98 0.67 -1.47
C TYR A 134 7.95 0.44 -0.38
N THR A 135 8.32 0.70 0.88
CA THR A 135 7.42 0.55 2.03
C THR A 135 7.36 1.83 2.84
N PHE A 136 6.17 2.28 3.18
CA PHE A 136 5.96 3.43 4.06
C PHE A 136 4.78 3.22 4.99
N GLY A 137 4.84 3.85 6.16
CA GLY A 137 3.78 3.81 7.17
C GLY A 137 2.87 5.02 7.08
N LEU A 138 1.59 4.79 7.28
CA LEU A 138 0.58 5.81 7.56
C LEU A 138 0.16 5.71 9.01
N THR A 139 0.05 6.84 9.68
CA THR A 139 -0.27 6.88 11.13
C THR A 139 -1.74 6.65 11.42
N GLU A 140 -2.62 6.98 10.46
CA GLU A 140 -4.07 6.98 10.67
C GLU A 140 -4.80 6.42 9.45
N GLN A 141 -5.82 5.60 9.66
CA GLN A 141 -6.71 5.13 8.59
C GLN A 141 -7.73 6.19 8.15
N SER A 142 -7.97 7.22 8.96
CA SER A 142 -8.97 8.28 8.71
C SER A 142 -8.67 9.15 7.50
N MET A 143 -7.45 9.10 6.96
CA MET A 143 -7.10 9.82 5.74
C MET A 143 -7.72 9.21 4.47
N PHE A 144 -8.15 7.96 4.52
CA PHE A 144 -8.94 7.37 3.46
C PHE A 144 -10.40 7.78 3.63
N HIS A 145 -11.02 8.32 2.58
CA HIS A 145 -12.40 8.80 2.63
C HIS A 145 -13.43 7.66 2.72
N GLU A 146 -13.02 6.45 2.35
CA GLU A 146 -13.83 5.23 2.48
C GLU A 146 -13.96 4.77 3.93
N SER A 147 -13.08 5.25 4.79
CA SER A 147 -13.16 4.99 6.23
C SER A 147 -14.15 5.99 6.86
N ASP A 148 -15.30 5.48 7.25
CA ASP A 148 -16.30 6.29 7.94
C ASP A 148 -15.82 6.64 9.35
N GLN A 149 -15.59 7.94 9.60
CA GLN A 149 -15.03 8.44 10.86
C GLN A 149 -15.93 8.10 12.07
N ASP A 150 -17.24 8.04 11.88
CA ASP A 150 -18.19 7.74 12.95
C ASP A 150 -18.17 6.24 13.33
N SER A 151 -17.71 5.38 12.43
CA SER A 151 -17.61 3.93 12.65
C SER A 151 -16.23 3.48 13.15
N ILE A 152 -15.25 4.37 13.20
CA ILE A 152 -13.91 4.08 13.69
C ILE A 152 -13.94 3.91 15.21
N ASP A 153 -13.70 2.69 15.67
CA ASP A 153 -13.56 2.38 17.09
C ASP A 153 -12.22 2.85 17.67
N ARG A 154 -11.17 2.85 16.84
CA ARG A 154 -9.82 3.27 17.23
C ARG A 154 -8.99 3.70 16.01
N VAL A 155 -8.17 4.73 16.20
CA VAL A 155 -7.16 5.14 15.21
C VAL A 155 -6.06 4.08 15.16
N ARG A 156 -5.79 3.59 13.94
CA ARG A 156 -4.76 2.58 13.65
C ARG A 156 -3.87 3.03 12.50
N GLY A 157 -2.57 2.82 12.68
CA GLY A 157 -1.62 2.95 11.58
C GLY A 157 -1.65 1.75 10.66
N MET A 158 -1.12 1.94 9.46
CA MET A 158 -0.95 0.87 8.47
C MET A 158 0.35 1.04 7.71
N ASP A 159 0.92 -0.07 7.27
CA ASP A 159 2.08 -0.10 6.40
C ASP A 159 1.64 -0.46 4.99
N ILE A 160 2.11 0.31 4.01
CA ILE A 160 1.84 0.09 2.60
C ILE A 160 3.15 -0.26 1.91
N THR A 161 3.21 -1.46 1.35
CA THR A 161 4.36 -1.95 0.59
C THR A 161 3.99 -2.07 -0.88
N VAL A 162 4.66 -1.30 -1.72
CA VAL A 162 4.57 -1.36 -3.17
C VAL A 162 5.66 -2.28 -3.68
N VAL A 163 5.29 -3.44 -4.20
CA VAL A 163 6.22 -4.43 -4.75
C VAL A 163 6.30 -4.27 -6.26
N THR A 164 7.53 -4.12 -6.74
CA THR A 164 7.84 -3.90 -8.15
C THR A 164 8.70 -5.03 -8.71
N SER A 165 8.94 -5.03 -10.00
CA SER A 165 9.92 -5.91 -10.65
C SER A 165 11.23 -5.19 -10.97
N ALA A 166 11.46 -4.00 -10.41
CA ALA A 166 12.71 -3.29 -10.53
C ALA A 166 13.87 -4.11 -9.94
N LYS A 167 15.06 -3.94 -10.48
CA LYS A 167 16.25 -4.61 -9.98
C LYS A 167 17.03 -3.74 -9.00
N THR A 168 16.86 -2.44 -9.09
CA THR A 168 17.54 -1.44 -8.26
C THR A 168 16.54 -0.45 -7.66
N ASP A 169 16.92 0.20 -6.57
CA ASP A 169 16.10 1.22 -5.92
C ASP A 169 15.93 2.47 -6.79
N ASP A 170 16.92 2.77 -7.64
CA ASP A 170 16.85 3.91 -8.55
C ASP A 170 15.77 3.71 -9.61
N GLU A 171 15.68 2.51 -10.20
CA GLU A 171 14.59 2.16 -11.12
C GLU A 171 13.22 2.24 -10.42
N GLY A 172 13.11 1.71 -9.21
CA GLY A 172 11.90 1.77 -8.39
C GLY A 172 11.50 3.21 -8.07
N ARG A 173 12.47 4.05 -7.68
CA ARG A 173 12.26 5.47 -7.37
C ARG A 173 11.79 6.25 -8.59
N ALA A 174 12.46 6.09 -9.73
CA ALA A 174 12.08 6.74 -10.98
C ALA A 174 10.65 6.36 -11.40
N MET A 175 10.30 5.06 -11.29
CA MET A 175 8.97 4.56 -11.61
C MET A 175 7.88 5.17 -10.72
N LEU A 176 8.08 5.20 -9.39
CA LEU A 176 7.13 5.78 -8.45
C LEU A 176 7.00 7.30 -8.66
N LYS A 177 8.12 8.00 -8.89
CA LYS A 177 8.13 9.44 -9.18
C LYS A 177 7.37 9.78 -10.45
N ALA A 178 7.59 9.04 -11.53
CA ALA A 178 6.87 9.22 -12.80
C ALA A 178 5.37 8.94 -12.66
N LEU A 179 4.96 7.98 -11.80
CA LEU A 179 3.55 7.73 -11.49
C LEU A 179 2.91 8.89 -10.71
N GLY A 180 3.72 9.68 -9.96
CA GLY A 180 3.26 10.86 -9.21
C GLY A 180 3.33 10.71 -7.70
N PHE A 181 4.14 9.79 -7.18
CA PHE A 181 4.38 9.72 -5.74
C PHE A 181 5.12 10.98 -5.26
N PRO A 182 4.60 11.65 -4.23
CA PRO A 182 5.17 12.89 -3.71
C PRO A 182 6.35 12.60 -2.79
N PHE A 183 7.55 12.43 -3.34
CA PHE A 183 8.77 12.33 -2.53
C PHE A 183 9.20 13.70 -2.00
N LYS A 184 9.88 13.70 -0.84
CA LYS A 184 10.47 14.91 -0.29
C LYS A 184 11.50 15.48 -1.27
N THR A 185 11.39 16.76 -1.54
CA THR A 185 12.44 17.52 -2.22
C THR A 185 13.41 17.99 -1.13
N ASN A 186 14.68 17.59 -1.22
CA ASN A 186 15.74 18.09 -0.34
C ASN A 186 16.03 19.53 -0.63
#